data_ca7ad11a793826bbe42bf9ad47785114
#
_entry.id   ca7ad11a793826bbe42bf9ad47785114
#
_cell.length_a   1.000
_cell.length_b   1.000
_cell.length_c   1.000
_cell.angle_alpha   90.00
_cell.angle_beta   90.00
_cell.angle_gamma   90.00
#
_symmetry.space_group_name_H-M   'P 1'
#
loop_
_entity.id
_entity.type
_entity.pdbx_description
1 polymer ?
#
loop_
_entity_poly.entity_id
_entity_poly.type
_entity_poly.pdbx_seq_one_letter_code
_entity_poly.pdbx_strand_id
1 'polypeptide(L)'
;MRTFTKTYDHPLLQQRSLAHQRWLADVNPDVRTPRVVEQRPGEIVYEHLDGRHAGPADLVVLADLLGHQHTTAYFRELADARLDASFTSGGTTTIDGFVAGRRERLRHLLTSGAVPEPALTLEAVEGWLQKATDMPAAFYKDANPRNFLITDATVAVIDFDSLTLAPFGYDLAKLVVSTTMTNGPVVLETVQQALDTYNDHPRTRGLPGCTRRAFAAWCEFHHALTAPYLGTNGYRFGWHTARPGWTTDILRHPDEELAP
;
A
#
# COMPACT_ATOMS: atom_id res chain seq x y z
N MET A 1 0.89 -31.91 -4.25
CA MET A 1 0.89 -30.49 -3.83
C MET A 1 0.30 -29.68 -4.97
N ARG A 2 -0.75 -28.90 -4.75
CA ARG A 2 -1.28 -27.98 -5.78
C ARG A 2 -0.31 -26.80 -5.95
N THR A 3 -0.20 -26.28 -7.17
CA THR A 3 0.67 -25.16 -7.51
C THR A 3 -0.09 -24.08 -8.27
N PHE A 4 0.44 -22.85 -8.23
CA PHE A 4 0.01 -21.71 -9.02
C PHE A 4 1.19 -21.20 -9.83
N THR A 5 1.03 -21.02 -11.14
CA THR A 5 2.08 -20.49 -12.02
C THR A 5 1.78 -19.05 -12.39
N LYS A 6 2.73 -18.15 -12.14
CA LYS A 6 2.70 -16.76 -12.57
C LYS A 6 3.66 -16.57 -13.73
N THR A 7 3.17 -15.98 -14.83
CA THR A 7 3.97 -15.70 -16.05
C THR A 7 4.40 -14.24 -16.09
N TYR A 8 5.54 -13.98 -16.70
CA TYR A 8 6.14 -12.66 -16.87
C TYR A 8 6.57 -12.45 -18.31
N ASP A 9 6.16 -11.33 -18.89
CA ASP A 9 6.53 -10.96 -20.26
C ASP A 9 8.00 -10.57 -20.41
N HIS A 10 8.68 -10.28 -19.29
CA HIS A 10 10.08 -9.85 -19.29
C HIS A 10 10.88 -10.48 -18.14
N PRO A 11 12.09 -11.04 -18.39
CA PRO A 11 12.92 -11.67 -17.35
C PRO A 11 13.26 -10.76 -16.16
N LEU A 12 13.44 -9.46 -16.39
CA LEU A 12 13.73 -8.50 -15.32
C LEU A 12 12.56 -8.34 -14.35
N LEU A 13 11.31 -8.41 -14.83
CA LEU A 13 10.13 -8.36 -13.96
C LEU A 13 10.05 -9.59 -13.06
N GLN A 14 10.35 -10.77 -13.63
CA GLN A 14 10.44 -12.01 -12.87
C GLN A 14 11.51 -11.95 -11.78
N GLN A 15 12.71 -11.51 -12.13
CA GLN A 15 13.82 -11.38 -11.17
C GLN A 15 13.51 -10.38 -10.07
N ARG A 16 12.89 -9.24 -10.43
CA ARG A 16 12.45 -8.20 -9.50
C ARG A 16 11.40 -8.74 -8.52
N SER A 17 10.38 -9.44 -9.01
CA SER A 17 9.34 -10.04 -8.17
C SER A 17 9.92 -11.04 -7.16
N LEU A 18 10.87 -11.89 -7.59
CA LEU A 18 11.56 -12.80 -6.69
C LEU A 18 12.42 -12.09 -5.65
N ALA A 19 13.13 -11.03 -6.04
CA ALA A 19 13.93 -10.23 -5.12
C ALA A 19 13.05 -9.56 -4.06
N HIS A 20 11.92 -8.99 -4.47
CA HIS A 20 10.94 -8.38 -3.58
C HIS A 20 10.34 -9.39 -2.59
N GLN A 21 9.96 -10.58 -3.07
CA GLN A 21 9.44 -11.64 -2.19
C GLN A 21 10.47 -12.08 -1.15
N ARG A 22 11.72 -12.30 -1.57
CA ARG A 22 12.81 -12.67 -0.65
C ARG A 22 13.03 -11.60 0.39
N TRP A 23 13.16 -10.34 -0.05
CA TRP A 23 13.32 -9.23 0.86
C TRP A 23 12.18 -9.16 1.89
N LEU A 24 10.93 -9.27 1.45
CA LEU A 24 9.78 -9.23 2.35
C LEU A 24 9.81 -10.39 3.38
N ALA A 25 10.18 -11.60 2.93
CA ALA A 25 10.30 -12.75 3.81
C ALA A 25 11.45 -12.60 4.82
N ASP A 26 12.56 -11.98 4.41
CA ASP A 26 13.72 -11.75 5.27
C ASP A 26 13.43 -10.68 6.34
N VAL A 27 12.76 -9.58 5.97
CA VAL A 27 12.45 -8.50 6.93
C VAL A 27 11.20 -8.81 7.77
N ASN A 28 10.31 -9.67 7.30
CA ASN A 28 9.06 -10.06 7.98
C ASN A 28 8.88 -11.59 7.99
N PRO A 29 9.72 -12.36 8.70
CA PRO A 29 9.71 -13.82 8.65
C PRO A 29 8.42 -14.45 9.19
N ASP A 30 7.66 -13.72 10.00
CA ASP A 30 6.38 -14.18 10.58
C ASP A 30 5.21 -14.02 9.59
N VAL A 31 5.45 -13.35 8.47
CA VAL A 31 4.40 -13.12 7.46
C VAL A 31 4.35 -14.28 6.48
N ARG A 32 3.17 -14.89 6.38
CA ARG A 32 2.95 -15.98 5.43
C ARG A 32 3.01 -15.48 3.99
N THR A 33 3.93 -16.01 3.20
CA THR A 33 4.01 -15.83 1.75
C THR A 33 4.02 -17.20 1.05
N PRO A 34 3.54 -17.32 -0.20
CA PRO A 34 3.62 -18.59 -0.92
C PRO A 34 5.08 -18.97 -1.19
N ARG A 35 5.43 -20.21 -0.97
CA ARG A 35 6.77 -20.72 -1.25
C ARG A 35 6.98 -20.85 -2.76
N VAL A 36 8.12 -20.42 -3.26
CA VAL A 36 8.56 -20.73 -4.63
C VAL A 36 8.92 -22.22 -4.71
N VAL A 37 8.22 -22.93 -5.57
CA VAL A 37 8.43 -24.37 -5.82
C VAL A 37 9.42 -24.58 -6.94
N GLU A 38 9.29 -23.77 -8.00
CA GLU A 38 10.15 -23.85 -9.19
C GLU A 38 10.26 -22.48 -9.85
N GLN A 39 11.39 -22.21 -10.46
CA GLN A 39 11.62 -21.05 -11.30
C GLN A 39 11.99 -21.53 -12.71
N ARG A 40 11.26 -21.05 -13.73
CA ARG A 40 11.53 -21.29 -15.14
C ARG A 40 11.71 -19.96 -15.86
N PRO A 41 12.32 -19.92 -17.06
CA PRO A 41 12.37 -18.70 -17.85
C PRO A 41 10.96 -18.13 -18.11
N GLY A 42 10.69 -16.91 -17.64
CA GLY A 42 9.38 -16.26 -17.76
C GLY A 42 8.29 -16.76 -16.82
N GLU A 43 8.57 -17.71 -15.91
CA GLU A 43 7.58 -18.27 -15.01
C GLU A 43 8.12 -18.48 -13.59
N ILE A 44 7.26 -18.23 -12.60
CA ILE A 44 7.49 -18.65 -11.22
C ILE A 44 6.33 -19.56 -10.80
N VAL A 45 6.67 -20.76 -10.34
CA VAL A 45 5.72 -21.72 -9.80
C VAL A 45 5.71 -21.61 -8.30
N TYR A 46 4.56 -21.21 -7.75
CA TYR A 46 4.33 -21.09 -6.31
C TYR A 46 3.54 -22.27 -5.77
N GLU A 47 3.67 -22.57 -4.49
CA GLU A 47 2.68 -23.38 -3.81
C GLU A 47 1.31 -22.70 -3.89
N HIS A 48 0.28 -23.48 -4.11
CA HIS A 48 -1.09 -22.99 -4.05
C HIS A 48 -1.51 -22.85 -2.58
N LEU A 49 -1.95 -21.65 -2.22
CA LEU A 49 -2.53 -21.39 -0.89
C LEU A 49 -4.06 -21.44 -1.00
N ASP A 50 -4.68 -22.29 -0.19
CA ASP A 50 -6.12 -22.32 -0.06
C ASP A 50 -6.58 -21.18 0.84
N GLY A 51 -7.53 -20.38 0.37
CA GLY A 51 -8.04 -19.21 1.08
C GLY A 51 -8.98 -18.39 0.19
N ARG A 52 -9.69 -17.47 0.81
CA ARG A 52 -10.47 -16.45 0.09
C ARG A 52 -9.69 -15.14 0.01
N HIS A 53 -9.93 -14.35 -1.01
CA HIS A 53 -9.44 -12.97 -1.03
C HIS A 53 -10.09 -12.15 0.09
N ALA A 54 -9.33 -11.19 0.59
CA ALA A 54 -9.82 -10.29 1.63
C ALA A 54 -10.95 -9.39 1.12
N GLY A 55 -11.79 -8.92 2.04
CA GLY A 55 -12.91 -8.02 1.79
C GLY A 55 -13.04 -6.95 2.89
N PRO A 56 -14.14 -6.16 2.88
CA PRO A 56 -14.33 -5.09 3.84
C PRO A 56 -14.29 -5.51 5.32
N ALA A 57 -14.78 -6.70 5.62
CA ALA A 57 -14.79 -7.24 6.99
C ALA A 57 -13.38 -7.56 7.53
N ASP A 58 -12.39 -7.70 6.64
CA ASP A 58 -11.02 -8.06 7.02
C ASP A 58 -10.12 -6.81 7.22
N LEU A 59 -10.65 -5.61 6.97
CA LEU A 59 -9.86 -4.37 6.89
C LEU A 59 -9.02 -4.12 8.15
N VAL A 60 -9.58 -4.32 9.34
CA VAL A 60 -8.89 -4.11 10.63
C VAL A 60 -7.77 -5.12 10.83
N VAL A 61 -8.01 -6.40 10.51
CA VAL A 61 -6.98 -7.46 10.59
C VAL A 61 -5.84 -7.19 9.61
N LEU A 62 -6.15 -6.70 8.41
CA LEU A 62 -5.13 -6.34 7.42
C LEU A 62 -4.36 -5.08 7.84
N ALA A 63 -5.01 -4.13 8.51
CA ALA A 63 -4.35 -2.96 9.06
C ALA A 63 -3.34 -3.34 10.17
N ASP A 64 -3.71 -4.27 11.04
CA ASP A 64 -2.81 -4.85 12.05
C ASP A 64 -1.59 -5.49 11.39
N LEU A 65 -1.81 -6.34 10.40
CA LEU A 65 -0.74 -6.99 9.64
C LEU A 65 0.20 -5.95 8.97
N LEU A 66 -0.35 -4.95 8.29
CA LEU A 66 0.44 -3.90 7.62
C LEU A 66 1.22 -3.06 8.64
N GLY A 67 0.61 -2.68 9.76
CA GLY A 67 1.28 -1.94 10.84
C GLY A 67 2.47 -2.71 11.40
N HIS A 68 2.27 -4.00 11.67
CA HIS A 68 3.33 -4.91 12.08
C HIS A 68 4.47 -5.00 11.06
N GLN A 69 4.14 -5.26 9.79
CA GLN A 69 5.11 -5.42 8.71
C GLN A 69 5.95 -4.15 8.50
N HIS A 70 5.32 -2.99 8.43
CA HIS A 70 5.99 -1.73 8.19
C HIS A 70 6.91 -1.35 9.35
N THR A 71 6.43 -1.54 10.58
CA THR A 71 7.22 -1.27 11.77
C THR A 71 8.41 -2.22 11.89
N THR A 72 8.21 -3.51 11.60
CA THR A 72 9.28 -4.50 11.61
C THR A 72 10.33 -4.20 10.55
N ALA A 73 9.92 -3.88 9.32
CA ALA A 73 10.83 -3.53 8.24
C ALA A 73 11.63 -2.26 8.56
N TYR A 74 11.00 -1.25 9.16
CA TYR A 74 11.69 -0.04 9.59
C TYR A 74 12.85 -0.36 10.54
N PHE A 75 12.58 -1.09 11.62
CA PHE A 75 13.62 -1.38 12.63
C PHE A 75 14.66 -2.40 12.17
N ARG A 76 14.35 -3.21 11.18
CA ARG A 76 15.33 -4.16 10.63
C ARG A 76 16.24 -3.56 9.58
N GLU A 77 15.71 -2.69 8.70
CA GLU A 77 16.46 -2.22 7.54
C GLU A 77 16.19 -0.77 7.12
N LEU A 78 14.96 -0.26 7.28
CA LEU A 78 14.55 0.98 6.64
C LEU A 78 14.77 2.25 7.49
N ALA A 79 15.39 2.15 8.67
CA ALA A 79 15.56 3.30 9.58
C ALA A 79 16.34 4.46 8.93
N ASP A 80 17.31 4.16 8.07
CA ASP A 80 18.14 5.13 7.36
C ASP A 80 17.66 5.36 5.90
N ALA A 81 16.58 4.71 5.47
CA ALA A 81 16.07 4.86 4.11
C ALA A 81 15.39 6.23 3.92
N ARG A 82 15.65 6.84 2.78
CA ARG A 82 15.07 8.14 2.40
C ARG A 82 14.00 7.95 1.34
N LEU A 83 12.85 8.58 1.51
CA LEU A 83 11.72 8.44 0.59
C LEU A 83 11.93 9.11 -0.78
N ASP A 84 12.90 10.00 -0.90
CA ASP A 84 13.28 10.67 -2.16
C ASP A 84 14.38 9.94 -2.95
N ALA A 85 14.94 8.85 -2.42
CA ALA A 85 15.99 8.06 -3.04
C ALA A 85 15.66 6.57 -3.02
N SER A 86 16.27 5.81 -3.93
CA SER A 86 16.20 4.34 -3.88
C SER A 86 17.04 3.80 -2.74
N PHE A 87 16.59 2.72 -2.13
CA PHE A 87 17.27 2.02 -1.05
C PHE A 87 17.75 0.64 -1.55
N THR A 88 18.97 0.25 -1.19
CA THR A 88 19.52 -1.07 -1.54
C THR A 88 19.73 -1.89 -0.28
N SER A 89 18.95 -2.95 -0.12
CA SER A 89 19.03 -3.91 0.98
C SER A 89 20.09 -4.96 0.67
N GLY A 90 20.99 -5.21 1.63
CA GLY A 90 21.99 -6.28 1.55
C GLY A 90 22.86 -6.27 0.28
N GLY A 91 22.91 -5.17 -0.48
CA GLY A 91 23.64 -5.04 -1.73
C GLY A 91 22.99 -5.74 -2.94
N THR A 92 21.81 -6.34 -2.78
CA THR A 92 21.19 -7.17 -3.84
C THR A 92 19.80 -6.74 -4.26
N THR A 93 18.98 -6.23 -3.35
CA THR A 93 17.60 -5.82 -3.64
C THR A 93 17.49 -4.31 -3.62
N THR A 94 17.15 -3.71 -4.75
CA THR A 94 16.88 -2.28 -4.84
C THR A 94 15.37 -2.02 -4.72
N ILE A 95 15.00 -1.15 -3.78
CA ILE A 95 13.64 -0.68 -3.55
C ILE A 95 13.59 0.78 -4.00
N ASP A 96 12.76 1.06 -5.00
CA ASP A 96 12.65 2.39 -5.57
C ASP A 96 12.09 3.41 -4.56
N GLY A 97 12.57 4.66 -4.63
CA GLY A 97 12.08 5.76 -3.80
C GLY A 97 10.62 6.10 -4.06
N PHE A 98 10.00 6.73 -3.08
CA PHE A 98 8.58 7.10 -3.10
C PHE A 98 8.31 8.30 -4.02
N VAL A 99 9.11 9.37 -3.92
CA VAL A 99 8.74 10.71 -4.37
C VAL A 99 8.70 10.85 -5.90
N ALA A 100 9.77 10.44 -6.60
CA ALA A 100 9.94 10.76 -8.02
C ALA A 100 8.83 10.15 -8.91
N GLY A 101 8.59 8.84 -8.78
CA GLY A 101 7.60 8.15 -9.60
C GLY A 101 6.16 8.63 -9.33
N ARG A 102 5.83 8.95 -8.04
CA ARG A 102 4.51 9.49 -7.68
C ARG A 102 4.31 10.90 -8.21
N ARG A 103 5.33 11.75 -8.11
CA ARG A 103 5.28 13.14 -8.64
C ARG A 103 4.95 13.14 -10.13
N GLU A 104 5.68 12.38 -10.92
CA GLU A 104 5.47 12.31 -12.36
C GLU A 104 4.06 11.79 -12.70
N ARG A 105 3.68 10.68 -12.10
CA ARG A 105 2.39 10.03 -12.41
C ARG A 105 1.20 10.87 -11.96
N LEU A 106 1.21 11.41 -10.75
CA LEU A 106 0.13 12.26 -10.22
C LEU A 106 -0.01 13.54 -11.02
N ARG A 107 1.13 14.21 -11.36
CA ARG A 107 1.10 15.40 -12.22
C ARG A 107 0.41 15.09 -13.55
N HIS A 108 0.81 14.02 -14.23
CA HIS A 108 0.22 13.62 -15.50
C HIS A 108 -1.30 13.40 -15.37
N LEU A 109 -1.75 12.64 -14.36
CA LEU A 109 -3.16 12.28 -14.19
C LEU A 109 -4.03 13.50 -13.82
N LEU A 110 -3.55 14.37 -12.95
CA LEU A 110 -4.28 15.59 -12.54
C LEU A 110 -4.35 16.61 -13.65
N THR A 111 -3.27 16.80 -14.43
CA THR A 111 -3.27 17.77 -15.55
C THR A 111 -4.06 17.29 -16.76
N SER A 112 -4.16 16.00 -16.97
CA SER A 112 -4.96 15.43 -18.09
C SER A 112 -6.46 15.41 -17.83
N GLY A 113 -6.92 15.77 -16.61
CA GLY A 113 -8.32 15.67 -16.22
C GLY A 113 -8.84 14.22 -16.09
N ALA A 114 -7.93 13.24 -16.00
CA ALA A 114 -8.29 11.83 -15.88
C ALA A 114 -8.82 11.43 -14.50
N VAL A 115 -8.71 12.32 -13.51
CA VAL A 115 -9.14 12.08 -12.13
C VAL A 115 -10.47 12.79 -11.90
N PRO A 116 -11.57 12.07 -11.66
CA PRO A 116 -12.85 12.70 -11.35
C PRO A 116 -12.83 13.31 -9.94
N GLU A 117 -13.29 14.54 -9.81
CA GLU A 117 -13.44 15.26 -8.53
C GLU A 117 -12.22 15.11 -7.58
N PRO A 118 -11.00 15.48 -8.00
CA PRO A 118 -9.83 15.37 -7.14
C PRO A 118 -9.97 16.32 -5.93
N ALA A 119 -9.72 15.81 -4.72
CA ALA A 119 -9.72 16.64 -3.52
C ALA A 119 -8.38 17.34 -3.28
N LEU A 120 -7.31 16.94 -3.98
CA LEU A 120 -5.99 17.57 -3.92
C LEU A 120 -5.68 18.30 -5.21
N THR A 121 -5.18 19.54 -5.08
CA THR A 121 -4.54 20.28 -6.18
C THR A 121 -3.11 19.79 -6.44
N LEU A 122 -2.53 20.15 -7.58
CA LEU A 122 -1.11 19.84 -7.84
C LEU A 122 -0.17 20.45 -6.79
N GLU A 123 -0.46 21.65 -6.32
CA GLU A 123 0.33 22.31 -5.28
C GLU A 123 0.25 21.52 -3.97
N ALA A 124 -0.93 21.08 -3.58
CA ALA A 124 -1.11 20.22 -2.38
C ALA A 124 -0.36 18.89 -2.52
N VAL A 125 -0.40 18.28 -3.71
CA VAL A 125 0.37 17.04 -4.00
C VAL A 125 1.87 17.27 -3.85
N GLU A 126 2.42 18.34 -4.42
CA GLU A 126 3.85 18.67 -4.28
C GLU A 126 4.21 18.96 -2.81
N GLY A 127 3.35 19.66 -2.07
CA GLY A 127 3.55 19.89 -0.64
C GLY A 127 3.59 18.61 0.18
N TRP A 128 2.73 17.64 -0.12
CA TRP A 128 2.75 16.32 0.54
C TRP A 128 3.98 15.49 0.15
N LEU A 129 4.41 15.52 -1.11
CA LEU A 129 5.61 14.83 -1.57
C LEU A 129 6.87 15.42 -0.93
N GLN A 130 6.92 16.74 -0.74
CA GLN A 130 8.01 17.39 -0.03
C GLN A 130 8.04 16.99 1.44
N LYS A 131 6.90 17.02 2.13
CA LYS A 131 6.81 16.58 3.53
C LYS A 131 7.20 15.11 3.70
N ALA A 132 6.88 14.27 2.72
CA ALA A 132 7.21 12.84 2.77
C ALA A 132 8.73 12.61 2.84
N THR A 133 9.57 13.51 2.33
CA THR A 133 11.04 13.32 2.37
C THR A 133 11.59 13.21 3.79
N ASP A 134 10.91 13.81 4.78
CA ASP A 134 11.31 13.85 6.19
C ASP A 134 10.57 12.82 7.05
N MET A 135 9.67 12.02 6.44
CA MET A 135 8.92 10.99 7.16
C MET A 135 9.72 9.68 7.28
N PRO A 136 9.50 8.91 8.35
CA PRO A 136 10.05 7.57 8.45
C PRO A 136 9.61 6.69 7.28
N ALA A 137 10.55 5.89 6.76
CA ALA A 137 10.29 5.02 5.63
C ALA A 137 9.62 3.72 6.07
N ALA A 138 8.53 3.38 5.40
CA ALA A 138 7.96 2.05 5.29
C ALA A 138 8.09 1.58 3.84
N PHE A 139 7.33 0.58 3.46
CA PHE A 139 7.24 0.14 2.06
C PHE A 139 5.81 0.17 1.54
N TYR A 140 5.67 0.20 0.25
CA TYR A 140 4.43 0.04 -0.50
C TYR A 140 4.52 -1.23 -1.34
N LYS A 141 3.58 -2.14 -1.15
CA LYS A 141 3.50 -3.42 -1.86
C LYS A 141 2.21 -3.56 -2.69
N ASP A 142 1.52 -2.48 -2.93
CA ASP A 142 0.19 -2.49 -3.56
C ASP A 142 -0.85 -3.28 -2.72
N ALA A 143 -1.14 -2.79 -1.52
CA ALA A 143 -2.13 -3.40 -0.63
C ALA A 143 -3.55 -3.36 -1.22
N ASN A 144 -3.77 -4.21 -2.21
CA ASN A 144 -5.08 -4.48 -2.77
C ASN A 144 -5.70 -5.67 -2.01
N PRO A 145 -7.01 -5.68 -1.69
CA PRO A 145 -7.65 -6.84 -1.04
C PRO A 145 -7.37 -8.17 -1.72
N ARG A 146 -7.19 -8.16 -3.05
CA ARG A 146 -6.84 -9.36 -3.84
C ARG A 146 -5.43 -9.88 -3.60
N ASN A 147 -4.55 -9.07 -3.02
CA ASN A 147 -3.18 -9.44 -2.69
C ASN A 147 -3.05 -10.06 -1.30
N PHE A 148 -4.19 -10.30 -0.62
CA PHE A 148 -4.26 -10.98 0.66
C PHE A 148 -5.21 -12.18 0.58
N LEU A 149 -4.76 -13.31 1.07
CA LEU A 149 -5.57 -14.52 1.22
C LEU A 149 -5.84 -14.78 2.69
N ILE A 150 -7.11 -14.79 3.06
CA ILE A 150 -7.56 -15.21 4.39
C ILE A 150 -7.64 -16.74 4.36
N THR A 151 -6.72 -17.38 5.07
CA THR A 151 -6.67 -18.83 5.23
C THR A 151 -7.24 -19.24 6.59
N ASP A 152 -7.43 -20.53 6.82
CA ASP A 152 -7.93 -21.02 8.13
C ASP A 152 -6.98 -20.70 9.29
N ALA A 153 -5.68 -20.54 9.02
CA ALA A 153 -4.66 -20.33 10.04
C ALA A 153 -4.20 -18.88 10.17
N THR A 154 -4.16 -18.11 9.08
CA THR A 154 -3.55 -16.77 9.06
C THR A 154 -3.89 -16.01 7.78
N VAL A 155 -3.42 -14.77 7.69
CA VAL A 155 -3.41 -13.99 6.44
C VAL A 155 -2.13 -14.28 5.67
N ALA A 156 -2.25 -14.65 4.41
CA ALA A 156 -1.12 -14.78 3.51
C ALA A 156 -1.06 -13.60 2.53
N VAL A 157 0.16 -13.12 2.28
CA VAL A 157 0.46 -12.03 1.35
C VAL A 157 0.92 -12.62 0.02
N ILE A 158 0.30 -12.20 -1.07
CA ILE A 158 0.64 -12.64 -2.43
C ILE A 158 0.90 -11.44 -3.34
N ASP A 159 1.44 -11.71 -4.52
CA ASP A 159 1.81 -10.71 -5.54
C ASP A 159 2.92 -9.75 -5.10
N PHE A 160 4.12 -9.90 -5.66
CA PHE A 160 5.33 -9.19 -5.27
C PHE A 160 5.90 -8.31 -6.39
N ASP A 161 5.12 -7.99 -7.42
CA ASP A 161 5.59 -7.23 -8.57
C ASP A 161 5.90 -5.77 -8.23
N SER A 162 5.12 -5.21 -7.30
CA SER A 162 5.27 -3.83 -6.85
C SER A 162 5.85 -3.78 -5.45
N LEU A 163 7.04 -3.20 -5.33
CA LEU A 163 7.64 -2.84 -4.05
C LEU A 163 8.39 -1.53 -4.22
N THR A 164 8.03 -0.53 -3.43
CA THR A 164 8.75 0.75 -3.37
C THR A 164 8.80 1.23 -1.93
N LEU A 165 9.67 2.18 -1.61
CA LEU A 165 9.54 2.91 -0.36
C LEU A 165 8.23 3.70 -0.33
N ALA A 166 7.71 3.93 0.87
CA ALA A 166 6.53 4.75 1.11
C ALA A 166 6.51 5.28 2.56
N PRO A 167 5.82 6.39 2.86
CA PRO A 167 5.58 6.78 4.25
C PRO A 167 4.60 5.83 4.94
N PHE A 168 4.67 5.76 6.26
CA PHE A 168 3.71 5.00 7.05
C PHE A 168 2.27 5.39 6.72
N GLY A 169 1.38 4.41 6.67
CA GLY A 169 -0.03 4.58 6.33
C GLY A 169 -0.36 4.64 4.83
N TYR A 170 0.65 4.80 3.94
CA TYR A 170 0.40 4.90 2.50
C TYR A 170 -0.19 3.61 1.91
N ASP A 171 0.33 2.45 2.29
CA ASP A 171 -0.18 1.16 1.79
C ASP A 171 -1.53 0.80 2.43
N LEU A 172 -1.78 1.21 3.69
CA LEU A 172 -3.11 1.11 4.30
C LEU A 172 -4.14 1.98 3.56
N ALA A 173 -3.76 3.19 3.14
CA ALA A 173 -4.63 4.04 2.33
C ALA A 173 -4.98 3.39 0.99
N LYS A 174 -4.01 2.71 0.35
CA LYS A 174 -4.26 1.88 -0.84
C LYS A 174 -5.28 0.79 -0.57
N LEU A 175 -5.14 0.07 0.55
CA LEU A 175 -6.06 -0.98 0.95
C LEU A 175 -7.50 -0.44 1.10
N VAL A 176 -7.68 0.67 1.80
CA VAL A 176 -9.00 1.30 2.00
C VAL A 176 -9.60 1.75 0.67
N VAL A 177 -8.85 2.47 -0.16
CA VAL A 177 -9.32 2.93 -1.47
C VAL A 177 -9.68 1.76 -2.38
N SER A 178 -8.82 0.73 -2.46
CA SER A 178 -9.08 -0.44 -3.31
C SER A 178 -10.26 -1.26 -2.83
N THR A 179 -10.43 -1.42 -1.51
CA THR A 179 -11.59 -2.10 -0.91
C THR A 179 -12.88 -1.35 -1.23
N THR A 180 -12.87 -0.03 -1.06
CA THR A 180 -14.02 0.84 -1.37
C THR A 180 -14.36 0.80 -2.87
N MET A 181 -13.37 0.90 -3.75
CA MET A 181 -13.59 0.87 -5.20
C MET A 181 -14.04 -0.52 -5.70
N THR A 182 -13.74 -1.57 -4.98
CA THR A 182 -14.15 -2.95 -5.34
C THR A 182 -15.54 -3.30 -4.80
N ASN A 183 -15.83 -2.95 -3.54
CA ASN A 183 -16.97 -3.45 -2.78
C ASN A 183 -18.05 -2.39 -2.53
N GLY A 184 -17.77 -1.11 -2.74
CA GLY A 184 -18.61 0.02 -2.36
C GLY A 184 -18.15 0.68 -1.06
N PRO A 185 -18.91 1.66 -0.55
CA PRO A 185 -18.54 2.43 0.65
C PRO A 185 -18.22 1.53 1.84
N VAL A 186 -17.10 1.80 2.50
CA VAL A 186 -16.73 1.20 3.76
C VAL A 186 -17.19 2.11 4.90
N VAL A 187 -17.71 1.53 5.97
CA VAL A 187 -18.17 2.25 7.15
C VAL A 187 -17.02 3.05 7.75
N LEU A 188 -17.25 4.31 8.05
CA LEU A 188 -16.23 5.25 8.55
C LEU A 188 -15.53 4.73 9.81
N GLU A 189 -16.31 4.23 10.75
CA GLU A 189 -15.80 3.67 12.01
C GLU A 189 -14.82 2.53 11.77
N THR A 190 -15.06 1.69 10.77
CA THR A 190 -14.14 0.61 10.38
C THR A 190 -12.83 1.17 9.83
N VAL A 191 -12.89 2.25 9.05
CA VAL A 191 -11.68 2.90 8.51
C VAL A 191 -10.87 3.56 9.63
N GLN A 192 -11.54 4.21 10.57
CA GLN A 192 -10.89 4.80 11.74
C GLN A 192 -10.24 3.74 12.62
N GLN A 193 -10.96 2.66 12.94
CA GLN A 193 -10.42 1.53 13.68
C GLN A 193 -9.21 0.91 12.98
N ALA A 194 -9.26 0.75 11.66
CA ALA A 194 -8.14 0.24 10.89
C ALA A 194 -6.90 1.15 10.99
N LEU A 195 -7.08 2.48 10.91
CA LEU A 195 -5.97 3.43 11.07
C LEU A 195 -5.40 3.40 12.49
N ASP A 196 -6.23 3.32 13.52
CA ASP A 196 -5.80 3.26 14.90
C ASP A 196 -5.03 1.95 15.16
N THR A 197 -5.57 0.80 14.74
CA THR A 197 -4.92 -0.50 14.86
C THR A 197 -3.56 -0.53 14.12
N TYR A 198 -3.49 0.04 12.92
CA TYR A 198 -2.23 0.18 12.19
C TYR A 198 -1.20 1.01 12.99
N ASN A 199 -1.65 2.14 13.55
CA ASN A 199 -0.81 3.08 14.27
C ASN A 199 -0.31 2.57 15.62
N ASP A 200 -0.97 1.60 16.23
CA ASP A 200 -0.53 1.00 17.48
C ASP A 200 0.88 0.39 17.36
N HIS A 201 1.20 -0.21 16.19
CA HIS A 201 2.52 -0.81 15.96
C HIS A 201 3.68 0.20 15.96
N PRO A 202 3.69 1.26 15.12
CA PRO A 202 4.77 2.25 15.16
C PRO A 202 4.79 3.02 16.48
N ARG A 203 3.65 3.41 17.05
CA ARG A 203 3.57 4.19 18.29
C ARG A 203 4.13 3.46 19.50
N THR A 204 3.81 2.19 19.66
CA THR A 204 4.36 1.36 20.77
C THR A 204 5.88 1.20 20.69
N ARG A 205 6.48 1.48 19.54
CA ARG A 205 7.93 1.45 19.33
C ARG A 205 8.57 2.85 19.22
N GLY A 206 7.82 3.91 19.57
CA GLY A 206 8.32 5.29 19.59
C GLY A 206 8.40 5.98 18.25
N LEU A 207 7.78 5.43 17.21
CA LEU A 207 7.68 6.10 15.91
C LEU A 207 6.39 6.92 15.82
N PRO A 208 6.37 8.01 15.04
CA PRO A 208 5.13 8.72 14.73
C PRO A 208 4.21 7.80 13.91
N GLY A 209 2.96 7.71 14.32
CA GLY A 209 1.93 7.07 13.49
C GLY A 209 1.55 7.94 12.28
N CYS A 210 0.78 7.36 11.38
CA CYS A 210 0.14 8.11 10.30
C CYS A 210 -1.00 8.95 10.86
N THR A 211 -0.92 10.28 10.73
CA THR A 211 -2.02 11.16 11.16
C THR A 211 -3.24 11.01 10.25
N ARG A 212 -4.44 11.32 10.75
CA ARG A 212 -5.68 11.29 9.94
C ARG A 212 -5.55 12.15 8.68
N ARG A 213 -4.89 13.31 8.80
CA ARG A 213 -4.65 14.22 7.68
C ARG A 213 -3.72 13.62 6.62
N ALA A 214 -2.61 13.03 7.04
CA ALA A 214 -1.71 12.34 6.13
C ALA A 214 -2.42 11.15 5.47
N PHE A 215 -3.17 10.37 6.23
CA PHE A 215 -3.94 9.24 5.73
C PHE A 215 -4.98 9.67 4.68
N ALA A 216 -5.73 10.76 4.94
CA ALA A 216 -6.68 11.31 3.97
C ALA A 216 -5.97 11.75 2.68
N ALA A 217 -4.80 12.40 2.78
CA ALA A 217 -4.01 12.77 1.61
C ALA A 217 -3.52 11.54 0.83
N TRP A 218 -3.08 10.49 1.52
CA TRP A 218 -2.68 9.24 0.86
C TRP A 218 -3.86 8.52 0.19
N CYS A 219 -5.06 8.58 0.75
CA CYS A 219 -6.26 8.08 0.09
C CYS A 219 -6.52 8.84 -1.22
N GLU A 220 -6.39 10.16 -1.23
CA GLU A 220 -6.57 10.96 -2.46
C GLU A 220 -5.42 10.74 -3.47
N PHE A 221 -4.19 10.47 -3.03
CA PHE A 221 -3.13 10.00 -3.94
C PHE A 221 -3.53 8.70 -4.64
N HIS A 222 -4.04 7.74 -3.88
CA HIS A 222 -4.51 6.47 -4.44
C HIS A 222 -5.76 6.64 -5.29
N HIS A 223 -6.68 7.57 -4.96
CA HIS A 223 -7.77 7.94 -5.86
C HIS A 223 -7.23 8.36 -7.23
N ALA A 224 -6.31 9.32 -7.26
CA ALA A 224 -5.74 9.79 -8.51
C ALA A 224 -5.03 8.68 -9.29
N LEU A 225 -4.24 7.84 -8.61
CA LEU A 225 -3.49 6.74 -9.23
C LEU A 225 -4.37 5.60 -9.73
N THR A 226 -5.55 5.38 -9.12
CA THR A 226 -6.45 4.26 -9.45
C THR A 226 -7.64 4.67 -10.31
N ALA A 227 -7.96 5.96 -10.41
CA ALA A 227 -9.07 6.46 -11.22
C ALA A 227 -9.10 5.92 -12.67
N PRO A 228 -7.96 5.79 -13.38
CA PRO A 228 -7.95 5.24 -14.74
C PRO A 228 -8.38 3.75 -14.85
N TYR A 229 -8.42 3.05 -13.73
CA TYR A 229 -8.79 1.63 -13.69
C TYR A 229 -10.25 1.40 -13.31
N LEU A 230 -11.06 2.46 -13.13
CA LEU A 230 -12.49 2.33 -12.86
C LEU A 230 -13.19 1.59 -14.02
N GLY A 231 -14.00 0.59 -13.69
CA GLY A 231 -14.63 -0.30 -14.67
C GLY A 231 -13.73 -1.47 -15.10
N THR A 232 -12.47 -1.51 -14.68
CA THR A 232 -11.51 -2.59 -14.96
C THR A 232 -10.91 -3.13 -13.66
N ASN A 233 -10.15 -4.20 -13.73
CA ASN A 233 -9.41 -4.76 -12.57
C ASN A 233 -10.28 -4.95 -11.30
N GLY A 234 -11.60 -5.16 -11.45
CA GLY A 234 -12.52 -5.35 -10.33
C GLY A 234 -12.96 -4.05 -9.63
N TYR A 235 -12.50 -2.89 -10.05
CA TYR A 235 -12.97 -1.60 -9.53
C TYR A 235 -14.30 -1.20 -10.16
N ARG A 236 -15.37 -1.22 -9.36
CA ARG A 236 -16.77 -0.96 -9.78
C ARG A 236 -17.30 0.38 -9.31
N PHE A 237 -16.74 0.93 -8.23
CA PHE A 237 -17.18 2.15 -7.57
C PHE A 237 -16.10 3.23 -7.66
N GLY A 238 -16.47 4.44 -8.05
CA GLY A 238 -15.56 5.59 -8.03
C GLY A 238 -15.27 6.02 -6.60
N TRP A 239 -14.00 6.22 -6.24
CA TRP A 239 -13.64 6.72 -4.92
C TRP A 239 -14.33 8.04 -4.61
N HIS A 240 -14.40 8.99 -5.56
CA HIS A 240 -15.04 10.31 -5.41
C HIS A 240 -16.48 10.24 -4.94
N THR A 241 -17.23 9.18 -5.29
CA THR A 241 -18.62 8.97 -4.88
C THR A 241 -18.76 8.13 -3.60
N ALA A 242 -17.76 7.32 -3.28
CA ALA A 242 -17.82 6.33 -2.21
C ALA A 242 -16.87 6.64 -1.04
N ARG A 243 -16.06 7.71 -1.17
CA ARG A 243 -15.10 8.11 -0.13
C ARG A 243 -15.80 8.50 1.16
N PRO A 244 -15.21 8.20 2.33
CA PRO A 244 -15.70 8.70 3.59
C PRO A 244 -15.71 10.24 3.61
N GLY A 245 -16.79 10.87 4.05
CA GLY A 245 -16.94 12.34 4.03
C GLY A 245 -15.80 13.08 4.75
N TRP A 246 -15.29 12.50 5.84
CA TRP A 246 -14.19 13.08 6.62
C TRP A 246 -12.88 13.28 5.83
N THR A 247 -12.62 12.51 4.76
CA THR A 247 -11.38 12.69 3.98
C THR A 247 -11.33 14.07 3.32
N THR A 248 -12.44 14.54 2.78
CA THR A 248 -12.54 15.87 2.17
C THR A 248 -12.57 16.98 3.20
N ASP A 249 -13.24 16.77 4.32
CA ASP A 249 -13.35 17.78 5.38
C ASP A 249 -11.99 18.06 6.04
N ILE A 250 -11.25 17.00 6.40
CA ILE A 250 -9.87 17.12 6.92
C ILE A 250 -8.93 17.83 5.95
N LEU A 251 -9.07 17.60 4.65
CA LEU A 251 -8.21 18.23 3.65
C LEU A 251 -8.56 19.70 3.39
N ARG A 252 -9.85 20.08 3.56
CA ARG A 252 -10.33 21.46 3.39
C ARG A 252 -10.06 22.36 4.60
N HIS A 253 -10.05 21.78 5.81
CA HIS A 253 -9.88 22.51 7.08
C HIS A 253 -8.59 22.06 7.77
N PRO A 254 -7.40 22.49 7.25
CA PRO A 254 -6.11 22.00 7.71
C PRO A 254 -5.75 22.33 9.15
N ASP A 255 -6.40 23.34 9.74
CA ASP A 255 -6.10 23.84 11.09
C ASP A 255 -7.01 23.25 12.19
N GLU A 256 -8.06 22.55 11.81
CA GLU A 256 -8.86 21.77 12.75
C GLU A 256 -8.23 20.38 12.90
N GLU A 257 -7.28 20.23 13.81
CA GLU A 257 -6.97 18.93 14.41
C GLU A 257 -8.26 18.48 15.10
N LEU A 258 -9.02 17.61 14.45
CA LEU A 258 -10.10 16.90 15.11
C LEU A 258 -9.49 16.21 16.33
N ALA A 259 -9.90 16.65 17.52
CA ALA A 259 -9.44 16.13 18.79
C ALA A 259 -9.47 14.59 18.80
N PRO A 260 -8.55 13.99 19.56
CA PRO A 260 -8.37 12.54 19.62
C PRO A 260 -9.64 11.79 19.99
#